data_fcccbe8f8ed60739bb951bc24352e5e7
#
_entry.id   fcccbe8f8ed60739bb951bc24352e5e7
#
_cell.length_a   1.000
_cell.length_b   1.000
_cell.length_c   1.000
_cell.angle_alpha   90.00
_cell.angle_beta   90.00
_cell.angle_gamma   90.00
#
_symmetry.space_group_name_H-M   'P 1'
#
loop_
_entity.id
_entity.type
_entity.pdbx_description
1 polymer ?
#
loop_
_entity_poly.entity_id
_entity_poly.type
_entity_poly.pdbx_seq_one_letter_code
_entity_poly.pdbx_strand_id
1 'polypeptide(L)'
;MSNLQLKENLKRITQAIRKQKIEEYTIKKQFEDISFDFVIGDTAAKEWYDSSPQNQVESLNPEFSFLKNMIEPGDIVFECGTHHGLTAMLLANWVEEMGKVISFEINSKNAKIAQKNLELNNINNVTIEEKGLGSQPSNLKIFDKSNASVTPANMVSSGWLRNFIYGTNEVEIITLDDYAAAQATSPTFLKIDVEGYEAEVLKGATEILKTRPKLEIEIHTEILSRYDTSVAEIFELIDINSYQTWIQWDDETEPQPFDQSQTIDRRVHLFAVPIQPD
;
A
#
# COMPACT_ATOMS: atom_id res chain seq x y z
N MET A 1 -17.13 24.98 -27.73
CA MET A 1 -17.22 23.57 -28.22
C MET A 1 -18.66 23.32 -28.68
N SER A 2 -18.83 22.76 -29.87
CA SER A 2 -20.19 22.38 -30.34
C SER A 2 -20.70 21.17 -29.55
N ASN A 3 -22.05 21.06 -29.41
CA ASN A 3 -22.67 19.89 -28.74
C ASN A 3 -22.26 18.54 -29.35
N LEU A 4 -21.89 18.54 -30.64
CA LEU A 4 -21.41 17.34 -31.34
C LEU A 4 -20.00 16.93 -30.87
N GLN A 5 -19.11 17.90 -30.71
CA GLN A 5 -17.74 17.70 -30.25
C GLN A 5 -17.68 17.23 -28.79
N LEU A 6 -18.60 17.70 -27.95
CA LEU A 6 -18.76 17.25 -26.58
C LEU A 6 -19.22 15.78 -26.52
N LYS A 7 -20.22 15.42 -27.36
CA LYS A 7 -20.71 14.02 -27.46
C LYS A 7 -19.63 13.05 -27.96
N GLU A 8 -18.83 13.44 -28.97
CA GLU A 8 -17.72 12.61 -29.47
C GLU A 8 -16.61 12.44 -28.43
N ASN A 9 -16.24 13.51 -27.72
CA ASN A 9 -15.27 13.42 -26.62
C ASN A 9 -15.76 12.53 -25.48
N LEU A 10 -17.03 12.66 -25.08
CA LEU A 10 -17.65 11.78 -24.07
C LEU A 10 -17.63 10.30 -24.54
N LYS A 11 -17.94 10.05 -25.81
CA LYS A 11 -17.92 8.69 -26.36
C LYS A 11 -16.51 8.10 -26.39
N ARG A 12 -15.48 8.87 -26.74
CA ARG A 12 -14.05 8.46 -26.69
C ARG A 12 -13.61 8.19 -25.26
N ILE A 13 -13.97 9.05 -24.32
CA ILE A 13 -13.67 8.88 -22.89
C ILE A 13 -14.36 7.62 -22.36
N THR A 14 -15.65 7.42 -22.64
CA THR A 14 -16.39 6.23 -22.21
C THR A 14 -15.82 4.93 -22.82
N GLN A 15 -15.36 4.98 -24.07
CA GLN A 15 -14.68 3.84 -24.68
C GLN A 15 -13.30 3.58 -24.08
N ALA A 16 -12.53 4.62 -23.74
CA ALA A 16 -11.25 4.48 -23.06
C ALA A 16 -11.42 3.87 -21.65
N ILE A 17 -12.46 4.29 -20.91
CA ILE A 17 -12.80 3.73 -19.60
C ILE A 17 -13.21 2.25 -19.71
N ARG A 18 -14.05 1.92 -20.71
CA ARG A 18 -14.45 0.51 -20.94
C ARG A 18 -13.29 -0.38 -21.34
N LYS A 19 -12.28 0.15 -22.03
CA LYS A 19 -11.04 -0.58 -22.36
C LYS A 19 -10.13 -0.83 -21.17
N GLN A 20 -10.26 -0.02 -20.09
CA GLN A 20 -9.49 -0.19 -18.85
C GLN A 20 -10.16 -1.15 -17.85
N LYS A 21 -11.40 -1.57 -18.09
CA LYS A 21 -12.08 -2.52 -17.21
C LYS A 21 -11.77 -3.93 -17.69
N ILE A 22 -10.99 -4.65 -16.93
CA ILE A 22 -10.81 -6.10 -17.11
C ILE A 22 -11.88 -6.84 -16.30
N GLU A 23 -12.29 -8.01 -16.75
CA GLU A 23 -13.06 -8.95 -15.94
C GLU A 23 -12.13 -9.61 -14.94
N GLU A 24 -12.62 -9.88 -13.73
CA GLU A 24 -11.84 -10.58 -12.71
C GLU A 24 -11.50 -11.99 -13.21
N TYR A 25 -10.25 -12.39 -13.01
CA TYR A 25 -9.79 -13.75 -13.27
C TYR A 25 -8.77 -14.18 -12.22
N THR A 26 -8.54 -15.46 -12.10
CA THR A 26 -7.63 -16.04 -11.12
C THR A 26 -6.38 -16.56 -11.80
N ILE A 27 -5.23 -16.27 -11.21
CA ILE A 27 -3.91 -16.83 -11.58
C ILE A 27 -3.35 -17.63 -10.41
N LYS A 28 -2.38 -18.50 -10.68
CA LYS A 28 -1.55 -19.09 -9.63
C LYS A 28 -0.26 -18.27 -9.50
N LYS A 29 0.02 -17.87 -8.25
CA LYS A 29 1.30 -17.29 -7.86
C LYS A 29 2.02 -18.29 -6.99
N GLN A 30 3.29 -18.52 -7.26
CA GLN A 30 4.12 -19.40 -6.45
C GLN A 30 5.47 -18.75 -6.20
N PHE A 31 5.75 -18.48 -4.93
CA PHE A 31 7.00 -17.93 -4.46
C PHE A 31 7.69 -18.98 -3.58
N GLU A 32 8.80 -19.53 -4.03
CA GLU A 32 9.52 -20.59 -3.32
C GLU A 32 8.58 -21.74 -2.94
N ASP A 33 8.29 -21.94 -1.65
CA ASP A 33 7.40 -22.95 -1.08
C ASP A 33 5.95 -22.47 -0.86
N ILE A 34 5.67 -21.18 -1.10
CA ILE A 34 4.36 -20.56 -0.90
C ILE A 34 3.60 -20.48 -2.22
N SER A 35 2.37 -20.97 -2.26
CA SER A 35 1.52 -20.93 -3.44
C SER A 35 0.15 -20.33 -3.13
N PHE A 36 -0.31 -19.44 -3.99
CA PHE A 36 -1.61 -18.78 -3.89
C PHE A 36 -2.42 -18.90 -5.18
N ASP A 37 -3.74 -19.05 -5.03
CA ASP A 37 -4.70 -18.70 -6.07
C ASP A 37 -5.03 -17.21 -5.91
N PHE A 38 -4.73 -16.37 -6.91
CA PHE A 38 -4.76 -14.92 -6.80
C PHE A 38 -5.67 -14.28 -7.84
N VAL A 39 -6.65 -13.50 -7.39
CA VAL A 39 -7.61 -12.78 -8.24
C VAL A 39 -7.01 -11.47 -8.72
N ILE A 40 -7.04 -11.30 -10.03
CA ILE A 40 -6.70 -10.05 -10.71
C ILE A 40 -7.99 -9.33 -11.05
N GLY A 41 -8.16 -8.11 -10.56
CA GLY A 41 -9.40 -7.34 -10.71
C GLY A 41 -9.26 -6.03 -11.47
N ASP A 42 -8.04 -5.58 -11.74
CA ASP A 42 -7.78 -4.35 -12.50
C ASP A 42 -6.50 -4.42 -13.32
N THR A 43 -6.25 -3.36 -14.10
CA THR A 43 -5.09 -3.29 -15.00
C THR A 43 -3.78 -3.14 -14.27
N ALA A 44 -3.74 -2.48 -13.10
CA ALA A 44 -2.53 -2.33 -12.31
C ALA A 44 -2.12 -3.68 -11.73
N ALA A 45 -3.05 -4.40 -11.12
CA ALA A 45 -2.82 -5.76 -10.64
C ALA A 45 -2.36 -6.70 -11.76
N LYS A 46 -2.92 -6.55 -12.98
CA LYS A 46 -2.48 -7.32 -14.12
C LYS A 46 -1.03 -7.02 -14.49
N GLU A 47 -0.64 -5.75 -14.52
CA GLU A 47 0.73 -5.34 -14.84
C GLU A 47 1.73 -5.79 -13.77
N TRP A 48 1.34 -5.73 -12.49
CA TRP A 48 2.23 -6.05 -11.38
C TRP A 48 2.33 -7.54 -11.06
N TYR A 49 1.21 -8.26 -11.16
CA TYR A 49 1.12 -9.62 -10.63
C TYR A 49 0.99 -10.72 -11.68
N ASP A 50 0.61 -10.39 -12.93
CA ASP A 50 0.41 -11.35 -14.03
C ASP A 50 1.48 -11.20 -15.12
N SER A 51 2.66 -10.68 -14.79
CA SER A 51 3.77 -10.51 -15.72
C SER A 51 4.58 -11.80 -15.96
N SER A 52 4.53 -12.73 -15.02
CA SER A 52 5.28 -13.99 -15.08
C SER A 52 4.49 -15.10 -15.77
N PRO A 53 5.17 -16.05 -16.46
CA PRO A 53 4.51 -17.22 -17.05
C PRO A 53 3.75 -18.02 -16.00
N GLN A 54 2.51 -18.42 -16.31
CA GLN A 54 1.68 -19.23 -15.41
C GLN A 54 2.38 -20.56 -15.06
N ASN A 55 2.24 -20.97 -13.79
CA ASN A 55 2.85 -22.18 -13.22
C ASN A 55 4.39 -22.17 -13.12
N GLN A 56 5.00 -21.01 -13.11
CA GLN A 56 6.43 -20.90 -12.81
C GLN A 56 6.60 -20.54 -11.33
N VAL A 57 7.56 -21.20 -10.66
CA VAL A 57 8.00 -20.79 -9.33
C VAL A 57 8.79 -19.50 -9.49
N GLU A 58 8.30 -18.44 -8.85
CA GLU A 58 8.99 -17.15 -8.83
C GLU A 58 9.91 -17.11 -7.61
N SER A 59 11.12 -16.60 -7.80
CA SER A 59 11.93 -16.16 -6.66
C SER A 59 11.24 -14.91 -6.06
N LEU A 60 11.34 -14.74 -4.76
CA LEU A 60 11.02 -13.44 -4.16
C LEU A 60 11.93 -12.39 -4.80
N ASN A 61 11.36 -11.24 -5.17
CA ASN A 61 12.19 -10.11 -5.56
C ASN A 61 13.04 -9.65 -4.36
N PRO A 62 14.08 -8.82 -4.56
CA PRO A 62 14.95 -8.37 -3.49
C PRO A 62 14.20 -7.68 -2.33
N GLU A 63 13.16 -6.89 -2.63
CA GLU A 63 12.28 -6.26 -1.63
C GLU A 63 11.64 -7.32 -0.71
N PHE A 64 10.90 -8.26 -1.30
CA PHE A 64 10.22 -9.30 -0.52
C PHE A 64 11.19 -10.25 0.19
N SER A 65 12.37 -10.53 -0.40
CA SER A 65 13.41 -11.31 0.27
C SER A 65 13.93 -10.61 1.50
N PHE A 66 14.17 -9.31 1.42
CA PHE A 66 14.63 -8.50 2.55
C PHE A 66 13.53 -8.36 3.62
N LEU A 67 12.30 -8.07 3.19
CA LEU A 67 11.14 -7.97 4.06
C LEU A 67 10.90 -9.28 4.84
N LYS A 68 10.97 -10.44 4.16
CA LYS A 68 10.88 -11.76 4.79
C LYS A 68 11.91 -11.95 5.91
N ASN A 69 13.15 -11.48 5.72
CA ASN A 69 14.20 -11.58 6.72
C ASN A 69 13.99 -10.64 7.93
N MET A 70 13.15 -9.62 7.79
CA MET A 70 12.80 -8.70 8.88
C MET A 70 11.61 -9.20 9.71
N ILE A 71 10.73 -10.01 9.13
CA ILE A 71 9.54 -10.55 9.79
C ILE A 71 9.89 -11.75 10.65
N GLU A 72 9.33 -11.80 11.85
CA GLU A 72 9.48 -12.91 12.79
C GLU A 72 8.14 -13.60 13.06
N PRO A 73 8.11 -14.92 13.26
CA PRO A 73 6.91 -15.61 13.71
C PRO A 73 6.31 -14.94 14.97
N GLY A 74 5.03 -14.64 14.90
CA GLY A 74 4.32 -13.93 15.99
C GLY A 74 4.31 -12.43 15.87
N ASP A 75 4.96 -11.82 14.87
CA ASP A 75 4.89 -10.38 14.63
C ASP A 75 3.42 -9.92 14.41
N ILE A 76 3.12 -8.73 14.87
CA ILE A 76 1.89 -8.01 14.54
C ILE A 76 2.26 -6.97 13.51
N VAL A 77 1.77 -7.15 12.28
CA VAL A 77 2.07 -6.27 11.16
C VAL A 77 0.88 -5.34 10.89
N PHE A 78 1.13 -4.04 10.82
CA PHE A 78 0.20 -3.11 10.19
C PHE A 78 0.72 -2.79 8.78
N GLU A 79 -0.10 -3.12 7.77
CA GLU A 79 0.17 -2.86 6.37
C GLU A 79 -0.74 -1.74 5.87
N CYS A 80 -0.15 -0.62 5.50
CA CYS A 80 -0.85 0.56 5.00
C CYS A 80 -0.77 0.60 3.48
N GLY A 81 -1.89 0.28 2.81
CA GLY A 81 -1.96 0.07 1.36
C GLY A 81 -1.74 -1.40 0.97
N THR A 82 -2.83 -2.17 0.88
CA THR A 82 -2.73 -3.61 0.55
C THR A 82 -3.11 -3.93 -0.90
N HIS A 83 -3.75 -3.00 -1.60
CA HIS A 83 -4.26 -3.21 -2.96
C HIS A 83 -5.08 -4.51 -3.06
N HIS A 84 -4.62 -5.51 -3.82
CA HIS A 84 -5.29 -6.82 -3.95
C HIS A 84 -4.80 -7.87 -2.92
N GLY A 85 -3.95 -7.48 -1.95
CA GLY A 85 -3.57 -8.30 -0.81
C GLY A 85 -2.43 -9.29 -1.04
N LEU A 86 -1.61 -9.14 -2.10
CA LEU A 86 -0.50 -10.07 -2.32
C LEU A 86 0.52 -10.00 -1.18
N THR A 87 0.93 -8.79 -0.81
CA THR A 87 1.87 -8.59 0.30
C THR A 87 1.28 -9.05 1.63
N ALA A 88 -0.01 -8.75 1.88
CA ALA A 88 -0.72 -9.25 3.07
C ALA A 88 -0.66 -10.78 3.20
N MET A 89 -0.83 -11.49 2.08
CA MET A 89 -0.77 -12.96 2.05
C MET A 89 0.63 -13.51 2.32
N LEU A 90 1.67 -12.85 1.79
CA LEU A 90 3.06 -13.19 2.08
C LEU A 90 3.38 -12.93 3.56
N LEU A 91 3.03 -11.75 4.07
CA LEU A 91 3.19 -11.39 5.48
C LEU A 91 2.48 -12.39 6.39
N ALA A 92 1.24 -12.77 6.07
CA ALA A 92 0.46 -13.77 6.83
C ALA A 92 1.19 -15.10 6.96
N ASN A 93 1.87 -15.52 5.89
CA ASN A 93 2.66 -16.74 5.89
C ASN A 93 3.92 -16.60 6.77
N TRP A 94 4.60 -15.46 6.70
CA TRP A 94 5.85 -15.24 7.43
C TRP A 94 5.66 -14.99 8.94
N VAL A 95 4.54 -14.34 9.35
CA VAL A 95 4.23 -14.15 10.78
C VAL A 95 3.69 -15.43 11.43
N GLU A 96 3.34 -16.45 10.64
CA GLU A 96 2.79 -17.74 11.06
C GLU A 96 1.46 -17.61 11.83
N GLU A 97 0.98 -18.72 12.43
CA GLU A 97 -0.33 -18.77 13.11
C GLU A 97 -0.42 -17.87 14.35
N MET A 98 0.69 -17.59 15.01
CA MET A 98 0.73 -16.76 16.22
C MET A 98 0.76 -15.26 15.90
N GLY A 99 1.16 -14.89 14.68
CA GLY A 99 1.21 -13.52 14.23
C GLY A 99 -0.10 -13.05 13.61
N LYS A 100 -0.18 -11.76 13.35
CA LYS A 100 -1.36 -11.13 12.75
C LYS A 100 -0.94 -10.05 11.76
N VAL A 101 -1.72 -9.92 10.69
CA VAL A 101 -1.59 -8.82 9.74
C VAL A 101 -2.88 -8.01 9.75
N ILE A 102 -2.79 -6.72 9.92
CA ILE A 102 -3.89 -5.78 9.76
C ILE A 102 -3.55 -4.91 8.56
N SER A 103 -4.31 -5.09 7.48
CA SER A 103 -4.07 -4.41 6.21
C SER A 103 -5.15 -3.37 5.95
N PHE A 104 -4.73 -2.14 5.68
CA PHE A 104 -5.63 -1.03 5.40
C PHE A 104 -5.68 -0.76 3.90
N GLU A 105 -6.88 -0.61 3.36
CA GLU A 105 -7.10 -0.29 1.95
C GLU A 105 -8.24 0.73 1.82
N ILE A 106 -7.91 1.89 1.25
CA ILE A 106 -8.87 2.98 1.08
C ILE A 106 -9.87 2.71 -0.05
N ASN A 107 -9.48 1.92 -1.05
CA ASN A 107 -10.33 1.60 -2.19
C ASN A 107 -11.18 0.35 -1.91
N SER A 108 -12.48 0.54 -1.72
CA SER A 108 -13.44 -0.54 -1.46
C SER A 108 -13.38 -1.72 -2.45
N LYS A 109 -13.05 -1.47 -3.72
CA LYS A 109 -12.94 -2.56 -4.71
C LYS A 109 -11.70 -3.39 -4.48
N ASN A 110 -10.58 -2.73 -4.21
CA ASN A 110 -9.33 -3.41 -3.90
C ASN A 110 -9.47 -4.21 -2.60
N ALA A 111 -10.02 -3.61 -1.54
CA ALA A 111 -10.27 -4.27 -0.27
C ALA A 111 -11.11 -5.55 -0.43
N LYS A 112 -12.18 -5.50 -1.26
CA LYS A 112 -13.02 -6.68 -1.56
C LYS A 112 -12.26 -7.76 -2.32
N ILE A 113 -11.37 -7.38 -3.23
CA ILE A 113 -10.52 -8.36 -3.95
C ILE A 113 -9.48 -8.94 -3.00
N ALA A 114 -8.87 -8.13 -2.14
CA ALA A 114 -7.95 -8.61 -1.11
C ALA A 114 -8.64 -9.60 -0.18
N GLN A 115 -9.83 -9.28 0.34
CA GLN A 115 -10.63 -10.19 1.15
C GLN A 115 -10.93 -11.51 0.42
N LYS A 116 -11.33 -11.45 -0.87
CA LYS A 116 -11.56 -12.62 -1.70
C LYS A 116 -10.31 -13.48 -1.89
N ASN A 117 -9.14 -12.85 -2.01
CA ASN A 117 -7.86 -13.56 -2.11
C ASN A 117 -7.52 -14.29 -0.80
N LEU A 118 -7.77 -13.68 0.35
CA LEU A 118 -7.60 -14.34 1.65
C LEU A 118 -8.50 -15.57 1.79
N GLU A 119 -9.79 -15.40 1.47
CA GLU A 119 -10.78 -16.48 1.54
C GLU A 119 -10.44 -17.65 0.61
N LEU A 120 -10.02 -17.36 -0.62
CA LEU A 120 -9.65 -18.34 -1.63
C LEU A 120 -8.47 -19.23 -1.17
N ASN A 121 -7.58 -18.69 -0.33
CA ASN A 121 -6.40 -19.38 0.17
C ASN A 121 -6.52 -19.81 1.64
N ASN A 122 -7.71 -19.68 2.27
CA ASN A 122 -7.95 -20.02 3.67
C ASN A 122 -7.01 -19.29 4.66
N ILE A 123 -6.62 -18.05 4.36
CA ILE A 123 -5.78 -17.23 5.22
C ILE A 123 -6.67 -16.55 6.27
N ASN A 124 -6.42 -16.83 7.56
CA ASN A 124 -7.30 -16.42 8.66
C ASN A 124 -6.63 -15.47 9.65
N ASN A 125 -5.33 -15.22 9.52
CA ASN A 125 -4.55 -14.32 10.39
C ASN A 125 -4.35 -12.92 9.79
N VAL A 126 -5.12 -12.57 8.76
CA VAL A 126 -5.18 -11.24 8.14
C VAL A 126 -6.56 -10.62 8.35
N THR A 127 -6.59 -9.33 8.67
CA THR A 127 -7.81 -8.50 8.68
C THR A 127 -7.66 -7.40 7.64
N ILE A 128 -8.62 -7.28 6.72
CA ILE A 128 -8.67 -6.15 5.78
C ILE A 128 -9.61 -5.09 6.35
N GLU A 129 -9.06 -3.90 6.59
CA GLU A 129 -9.81 -2.72 7.00
C GLU A 129 -10.05 -1.81 5.78
N GLU A 130 -11.31 -1.67 5.37
CA GLU A 130 -11.72 -0.77 4.28
C GLU A 130 -11.74 0.68 4.81
N LYS A 131 -10.55 1.23 5.07
CA LYS A 131 -10.36 2.56 5.64
C LYS A 131 -9.13 3.24 5.03
N GLY A 132 -9.19 4.55 4.94
CA GLY A 132 -8.01 5.35 4.67
C GLY A 132 -7.28 5.70 5.96
N LEU A 133 -6.00 6.02 5.83
CA LEU A 133 -5.14 6.42 6.94
C LEU A 133 -4.72 7.87 6.78
N GLY A 134 -4.54 8.59 7.88
CA GLY A 134 -4.09 9.97 7.86
C GLY A 134 -3.73 10.50 9.24
N SER A 135 -3.38 11.79 9.29
CA SER A 135 -2.92 12.48 10.52
C SER A 135 -4.06 12.74 11.52
N GLN A 136 -5.31 12.70 11.08
CA GLN A 136 -6.48 12.90 11.93
C GLN A 136 -7.72 12.23 11.31
N PRO A 137 -8.70 11.81 12.13
CA PRO A 137 -9.94 11.24 11.66
C PRO A 137 -10.74 12.23 10.79
N SER A 138 -11.23 11.74 9.64
CA SER A 138 -12.04 12.54 8.72
C SER A 138 -12.82 11.64 7.75
N ASN A 139 -13.65 12.26 6.90
CA ASN A 139 -14.24 11.59 5.75
C ASN A 139 -13.71 12.20 4.45
N LEU A 140 -13.23 11.38 3.56
CA LEU A 140 -12.66 11.80 2.28
C LEU A 140 -13.51 11.29 1.12
N LYS A 141 -13.81 12.18 0.16
CA LYS A 141 -14.41 11.77 -1.11
C LYS A 141 -13.31 11.41 -2.10
N ILE A 142 -13.32 10.17 -2.54
CA ILE A 142 -12.40 9.63 -3.56
C ILE A 142 -13.17 9.26 -4.83
N PHE A 143 -12.48 9.24 -5.97
CA PHE A 143 -13.07 8.72 -7.19
C PHE A 143 -13.19 7.19 -7.11
N ASP A 144 -14.37 6.67 -7.51
CA ASP A 144 -14.60 5.22 -7.61
C ASP A 144 -13.88 4.64 -8.84
N LYS A 145 -12.55 4.64 -8.79
CA LYS A 145 -11.67 4.10 -9.80
C LYS A 145 -10.85 2.99 -9.17
N SER A 146 -10.94 1.78 -9.71
CA SER A 146 -10.01 0.71 -9.34
C SER A 146 -8.64 1.06 -9.93
N ASN A 147 -7.73 1.50 -9.11
CA ASN A 147 -6.31 1.74 -9.42
C ASN A 147 -5.55 1.75 -8.10
N ALA A 148 -4.26 1.51 -8.18
CA ALA A 148 -3.35 1.62 -7.06
C ALA A 148 -3.39 3.00 -6.39
N SER A 149 -3.36 4.05 -7.19
CA SER A 149 -3.30 5.42 -6.67
C SER A 149 -4.69 6.03 -6.51
N VAL A 150 -5.03 6.43 -5.31
CA VAL A 150 -6.27 7.13 -4.97
C VAL A 150 -6.04 8.64 -5.00
N THR A 151 -6.77 9.33 -5.87
CA THR A 151 -6.73 10.79 -5.93
C THR A 151 -7.95 11.38 -5.22
N PRO A 152 -7.78 12.20 -4.17
CA PRO A 152 -8.87 12.94 -3.55
C PRO A 152 -9.63 13.80 -4.56
N ALA A 153 -10.96 13.78 -4.49
CA ALA A 153 -11.81 14.46 -5.46
C ALA A 153 -11.60 15.99 -5.51
N ASN A 154 -11.16 16.59 -4.40
CA ASN A 154 -10.86 18.02 -4.28
C ASN A 154 -9.53 18.44 -4.91
N MET A 155 -8.60 17.53 -5.15
CA MET A 155 -7.28 17.81 -5.74
C MET A 155 -7.30 17.88 -7.27
N VAL A 156 -8.45 17.68 -7.92
CA VAL A 156 -8.55 17.63 -9.38
C VAL A 156 -9.28 18.84 -9.91
N SER A 157 -8.61 19.66 -10.70
CA SER A 157 -9.16 20.90 -11.31
C SER A 157 -10.37 20.70 -12.25
N SER A 158 -10.63 19.49 -12.73
CA SER A 158 -11.79 19.11 -13.57
C SER A 158 -12.76 18.17 -12.85
N GLY A 159 -12.90 18.31 -11.54
CA GLY A 159 -13.62 17.38 -10.66
C GLY A 159 -15.03 17.02 -11.08
N TRP A 160 -15.83 18.00 -11.61
CA TRP A 160 -17.22 17.75 -12.01
C TRP A 160 -17.35 16.71 -13.14
N LEU A 161 -16.44 16.74 -14.13
CA LEU A 161 -16.47 15.81 -15.27
C LEU A 161 -16.00 14.41 -14.82
N ARG A 162 -15.01 14.33 -13.95
CA ARG A 162 -14.54 13.05 -13.36
C ARG A 162 -15.59 12.44 -12.42
N ASN A 163 -16.24 13.24 -11.57
CA ASN A 163 -17.35 12.78 -10.74
C ASN A 163 -18.48 12.17 -11.57
N PHE A 164 -18.79 12.77 -12.74
CA PHE A 164 -19.80 12.25 -13.66
C PHE A 164 -19.37 10.94 -14.32
N ILE A 165 -18.07 10.75 -14.55
CA ILE A 165 -17.53 9.59 -15.26
C ILE A 165 -17.29 8.40 -14.33
N TYR A 166 -16.72 8.64 -13.15
CA TYR A 166 -16.25 7.58 -12.23
C TYR A 166 -17.12 7.41 -11.00
N GLY A 167 -17.99 8.37 -10.67
CA GLY A 167 -18.63 8.44 -9.36
C GLY A 167 -17.62 8.85 -8.27
N THR A 168 -18.14 9.04 -7.06
CA THR A 168 -17.32 9.26 -5.87
C THR A 168 -17.85 8.42 -4.72
N ASN A 169 -16.95 7.82 -3.96
CA ASN A 169 -17.25 7.17 -2.69
C ASN A 169 -16.73 8.04 -1.55
N GLU A 170 -17.44 8.04 -0.45
CA GLU A 170 -16.97 8.62 0.81
C GLU A 170 -16.28 7.51 1.61
N VAL A 171 -15.06 7.77 2.06
CA VAL A 171 -14.24 6.81 2.81
C VAL A 171 -13.87 7.42 4.15
N GLU A 172 -13.99 6.64 5.19
CA GLU A 172 -13.52 6.99 6.55
C GLU A 172 -12.00 6.99 6.57
N ILE A 173 -11.42 8.10 7.08
CA ILE A 173 -10.00 8.22 7.38
C ILE A 173 -9.84 8.11 8.88
N ILE A 174 -8.93 7.26 9.33
CA ILE A 174 -8.60 7.06 10.74
C ILE A 174 -7.11 7.31 10.97
N THR A 175 -6.69 7.43 12.22
CA THR A 175 -5.29 7.37 12.59
C THR A 175 -4.89 5.94 12.97
N LEU A 176 -3.64 5.58 12.75
CA LEU A 176 -3.12 4.27 13.21
C LEU A 176 -3.13 4.19 14.74
N ASP A 177 -2.85 5.30 15.43
CA ASP A 177 -2.87 5.37 16.90
C ASP A 177 -4.28 5.10 17.47
N ASP A 178 -5.33 5.71 16.89
CA ASP A 178 -6.72 5.46 17.32
C ASP A 178 -7.11 4.01 17.07
N TYR A 179 -6.72 3.44 15.92
CA TYR A 179 -7.00 2.04 15.62
C TYR A 179 -6.29 1.10 16.61
N ALA A 180 -5.01 1.31 16.84
CA ALA A 180 -4.24 0.51 17.79
C ALA A 180 -4.82 0.55 19.20
N ALA A 181 -5.22 1.74 19.68
CA ALA A 181 -5.87 1.93 20.96
C ALA A 181 -7.23 1.23 21.03
N ALA A 182 -8.07 1.36 20.00
CA ALA A 182 -9.40 0.73 19.96
C ALA A 182 -9.33 -0.80 19.93
N GLN A 183 -8.32 -1.37 19.28
CA GLN A 183 -8.11 -2.82 19.19
C GLN A 183 -7.22 -3.37 20.32
N ALA A 184 -6.74 -2.52 21.23
CA ALA A 184 -5.77 -2.87 22.26
C ALA A 184 -4.57 -3.67 21.71
N THR A 185 -4.05 -3.25 20.55
CA THR A 185 -2.95 -3.91 19.84
C THR A 185 -1.95 -2.88 19.36
N SER A 186 -0.67 -3.26 19.29
CA SER A 186 0.38 -2.39 18.74
C SER A 186 1.21 -3.19 17.76
N PRO A 187 1.55 -2.64 16.58
CA PRO A 187 2.36 -3.34 15.62
C PRO A 187 3.82 -3.48 16.11
N THR A 188 4.42 -4.63 15.81
CA THR A 188 5.87 -4.85 15.92
C THR A 188 6.56 -4.54 14.59
N PHE A 189 5.77 -4.51 13.51
CA PHE A 189 6.20 -4.15 12.16
C PHE A 189 5.16 -3.24 11.50
N LEU A 190 5.62 -2.16 10.88
CA LEU A 190 4.78 -1.21 10.13
C LEU A 190 5.28 -1.13 8.69
N LYS A 191 4.45 -1.58 7.73
CA LYS A 191 4.65 -1.39 6.30
C LYS A 191 3.79 -0.23 5.82
N ILE A 192 4.38 0.72 5.08
CA ILE A 192 3.67 1.87 4.52
C ILE A 192 3.96 1.99 3.02
N ASP A 193 2.91 1.87 2.21
CA ASP A 193 2.91 2.06 0.78
C ASP A 193 1.56 2.69 0.38
N VAL A 194 1.50 4.02 0.41
CA VAL A 194 0.25 4.80 0.27
C VAL A 194 0.34 5.90 -0.78
N GLU A 195 1.24 5.71 -1.76
CA GLU A 195 1.28 6.53 -2.97
C GLU A 195 1.41 8.04 -2.70
N GLY A 196 2.37 8.41 -1.83
CA GLY A 196 2.75 9.78 -1.51
C GLY A 196 2.10 10.35 -0.24
N TYR A 197 1.28 9.57 0.47
CA TYR A 197 0.62 10.00 1.71
C TYR A 197 1.33 9.50 2.98
N GLU A 198 2.58 9.03 2.82
CA GLU A 198 3.37 8.36 3.87
C GLU A 198 3.54 9.24 5.11
N ALA A 199 3.88 10.52 4.93
CA ALA A 199 4.06 11.46 6.05
C ALA A 199 2.75 11.68 6.84
N GLU A 200 1.60 11.74 6.16
CA GLU A 200 0.31 11.90 6.83
C GLU A 200 -0.09 10.64 7.64
N VAL A 201 0.24 9.46 7.13
CA VAL A 201 0.06 8.20 7.88
C VAL A 201 0.95 8.19 9.12
N LEU A 202 2.23 8.57 8.99
CA LEU A 202 3.18 8.63 10.11
C LEU A 202 2.78 9.67 11.17
N LYS A 203 2.22 10.82 10.78
CA LYS A 203 1.64 11.80 11.73
C LYS A 203 0.50 11.21 12.54
N GLY A 204 -0.25 10.26 12.00
CA GLY A 204 -1.32 9.53 12.69
C GLY A 204 -0.84 8.28 13.45
N ALA A 205 0.48 8.07 13.56
CA ALA A 205 1.09 6.91 14.21
C ALA A 205 2.10 7.28 15.31
N THR A 206 1.97 8.46 15.90
CA THR A 206 2.97 9.02 16.82
C THR A 206 3.18 8.17 18.09
N GLU A 207 2.13 7.57 18.63
CA GLU A 207 2.24 6.68 19.79
C GLU A 207 2.82 5.31 19.40
N ILE A 208 2.44 4.79 18.23
CA ILE A 208 3.02 3.58 17.68
C ILE A 208 4.52 3.75 17.45
N LEU A 209 4.95 4.87 16.86
CA LEU A 209 6.37 5.14 16.56
C LEU A 209 7.23 5.23 17.83
N LYS A 210 6.68 5.63 18.99
CA LYS A 210 7.38 5.59 20.28
C LYS A 210 7.76 4.16 20.71
N THR A 211 7.02 3.16 20.25
CA THR A 211 7.35 1.74 20.52
C THR A 211 8.48 1.21 19.64
N ARG A 212 8.89 1.99 18.64
CA ARG A 212 9.92 1.68 17.66
C ARG A 212 9.69 0.33 16.95
N PRO A 213 8.56 0.18 16.22
CA PRO A 213 8.37 -1.02 15.39
C PRO A 213 9.43 -1.08 14.29
N LYS A 214 9.71 -2.26 13.74
CA LYS A 214 10.43 -2.38 12.47
C LYS A 214 9.60 -1.68 11.39
N LEU A 215 10.26 -1.05 10.41
CA LEU A 215 9.57 -0.27 9.37
C LEU A 215 9.99 -0.74 7.98
N GLU A 216 9.03 -0.74 7.08
CA GLU A 216 9.25 -0.69 5.64
C GLU A 216 8.35 0.42 5.09
N ILE A 217 8.95 1.39 4.39
CA ILE A 217 8.25 2.56 3.85
C ILE A 217 8.65 2.75 2.40
N GLU A 218 7.69 2.62 1.49
CA GLU A 218 7.87 3.03 0.11
C GLU A 218 7.65 4.54 0.01
N ILE A 219 8.73 5.29 -0.23
CA ILE A 219 8.70 6.75 -0.28
C ILE A 219 8.55 7.21 -1.72
N HIS A 220 7.39 7.79 -2.05
CA HIS A 220 7.06 8.30 -3.39
C HIS A 220 7.47 9.76 -3.54
N THR A 221 8.77 10.02 -3.65
CA THR A 221 9.36 11.38 -3.65
C THR A 221 8.74 12.33 -4.66
N GLU A 222 8.37 11.83 -5.84
CA GLU A 222 7.78 12.59 -6.94
C GLU A 222 6.36 13.12 -6.65
N ILE A 223 5.70 12.57 -5.61
CA ILE A 223 4.33 12.95 -5.26
C ILE A 223 4.22 13.64 -3.89
N LEU A 224 5.21 13.51 -3.00
CA LEU A 224 5.18 14.11 -1.66
C LEU A 224 4.82 15.60 -1.66
N SER A 225 5.35 16.35 -2.62
CA SER A 225 5.08 17.79 -2.74
C SER A 225 3.61 18.14 -3.01
N ARG A 226 2.78 17.18 -3.46
CA ARG A 226 1.33 17.39 -3.63
C ARG A 226 0.59 17.46 -2.30
N TYR A 227 1.21 16.94 -1.26
CA TYR A 227 0.68 16.88 0.11
C TYR A 227 1.46 17.80 1.06
N ASP A 228 2.28 18.72 0.50
CA ASP A 228 3.13 19.65 1.26
C ASP A 228 4.06 18.94 2.25
N THR A 229 4.55 17.73 1.88
CA THR A 229 5.44 16.89 2.69
C THR A 229 6.78 16.65 1.99
N SER A 230 7.75 16.10 2.73
CA SER A 230 9.09 15.84 2.23
C SER A 230 9.71 14.59 2.85
N VAL A 231 10.77 14.06 2.22
CA VAL A 231 11.58 12.97 2.77
C VAL A 231 12.17 13.34 4.14
N ALA A 232 12.62 14.58 4.31
CA ALA A 232 13.17 15.05 5.59
C ALA A 232 12.12 14.99 6.70
N GLU A 233 10.88 15.34 6.42
CA GLU A 233 9.78 15.24 7.36
C GLU A 233 9.46 13.77 7.73
N ILE A 234 9.50 12.85 6.77
CA ILE A 234 9.34 11.41 7.03
C ILE A 234 10.43 10.93 7.99
N PHE A 235 11.70 11.31 7.75
CA PHE A 235 12.83 10.95 8.60
C PHE A 235 12.73 11.51 10.01
N GLU A 236 12.24 12.73 10.15
CA GLU A 236 11.99 13.36 11.45
C GLU A 236 10.88 12.62 12.21
N LEU A 237 9.76 12.30 11.55
CA LEU A 237 8.62 11.59 12.15
C LEU A 237 8.99 10.23 12.71
N ILE A 238 9.83 9.46 12.01
CA ILE A 238 10.26 8.13 12.47
C ILE A 238 11.44 8.18 13.45
N ASP A 239 12.05 9.34 13.69
CA ASP A 239 13.34 9.45 14.42
C ASP A 239 14.39 8.51 13.83
N ILE A 240 14.72 8.70 12.54
CA ILE A 240 15.55 7.79 11.75
C ILE A 240 16.89 7.43 12.42
N ASN A 241 17.42 8.29 13.28
CA ASN A 241 18.67 8.05 14.02
C ASN A 241 18.53 6.93 15.07
N SER A 242 17.32 6.54 15.42
CA SER A 242 17.03 5.41 16.33
C SER A 242 17.00 4.05 15.62
N TYR A 243 17.29 4.03 14.31
CA TYR A 243 17.20 2.84 13.49
C TYR A 243 18.50 2.55 12.73
N GLN A 244 18.80 1.28 12.57
CA GLN A 244 19.67 0.81 11.50
C GLN A 244 18.83 0.74 10.22
N THR A 245 19.31 1.33 9.12
CA THR A 245 18.51 1.56 7.92
C THR A 245 19.17 1.01 6.67
N TRP A 246 18.33 0.56 5.74
CA TRP A 246 18.71 0.15 4.38
C TRP A 246 17.79 0.84 3.39
N ILE A 247 18.28 1.03 2.18
CA ILE A 247 17.52 1.63 1.08
C ILE A 247 17.61 0.76 -0.16
N GLN A 248 16.51 0.64 -0.86
CA GLN A 248 16.41 0.00 -2.16
C GLN A 248 15.90 1.04 -3.16
N TRP A 249 16.67 1.25 -4.24
CA TRP A 249 16.41 2.30 -5.22
C TRP A 249 15.47 1.89 -6.34
N ASP A 250 15.33 0.62 -6.57
CA ASP A 250 14.41 -0.01 -7.53
C ASP A 250 14.17 -1.46 -7.11
N ASP A 251 13.12 -2.06 -7.64
CA ASP A 251 12.63 -3.37 -7.21
C ASP A 251 13.58 -4.53 -7.60
N GLU A 252 14.59 -4.29 -8.45
CA GLU A 252 15.53 -5.30 -8.94
C GLU A 252 16.86 -5.31 -8.18
N THR A 253 17.13 -4.28 -7.37
CA THR A 253 18.39 -4.15 -6.62
C THR A 253 18.24 -4.61 -5.17
N GLU A 254 19.30 -5.22 -4.63
CA GLU A 254 19.35 -5.57 -3.21
C GLU A 254 19.37 -4.30 -2.33
N PRO A 255 18.60 -4.27 -1.22
CA PRO A 255 18.70 -3.20 -0.25
C PRO A 255 20.12 -3.01 0.27
N GLN A 256 20.61 -1.78 0.28
CA GLN A 256 21.95 -1.42 0.74
C GLN A 256 21.88 -0.61 2.04
N PRO A 257 22.86 -0.74 2.95
CA PRO A 257 22.94 0.12 4.13
C PRO A 257 22.79 1.59 3.71
N PHE A 258 21.89 2.31 4.37
CA PHE A 258 21.61 3.69 4.03
C PHE A 258 22.48 4.65 4.84
N ASP A 259 23.24 5.48 4.12
CA ASP A 259 23.92 6.64 4.68
C ASP A 259 23.03 7.88 4.51
N GLN A 260 22.58 8.45 5.62
CA GLN A 260 21.70 9.63 5.64
C GLN A 260 22.30 10.88 4.97
N SER A 261 23.59 10.87 4.63
CA SER A 261 24.21 11.92 3.78
C SER A 261 23.78 11.83 2.31
N GLN A 262 23.23 10.69 1.89
CA GLN A 262 22.72 10.49 0.53
C GLN A 262 21.39 11.22 0.34
N THR A 263 21.26 11.87 -0.82
CA THR A 263 20.00 12.52 -1.21
C THR A 263 19.04 11.49 -1.82
N ILE A 264 17.80 11.45 -1.34
CA ILE A 264 16.73 10.67 -1.94
C ILE A 264 15.94 11.58 -2.88
N ASP A 265 16.07 11.35 -4.18
CA ASP A 265 15.49 12.17 -5.25
C ASP A 265 14.49 11.39 -6.16
N ARG A 266 14.29 10.13 -5.89
CA ARG A 266 13.33 9.25 -6.60
C ARG A 266 12.68 8.27 -5.64
N ARG A 267 11.65 7.54 -6.09
CA ARG A 267 10.97 6.49 -5.32
C ARG A 267 11.98 5.48 -4.77
N VAL A 268 11.81 5.11 -3.52
CA VAL A 268 12.68 4.15 -2.82
C VAL A 268 11.88 3.38 -1.76
N HIS A 269 12.36 2.18 -1.44
CA HIS A 269 11.97 1.48 -0.22
C HIS A 269 12.99 1.76 0.88
N LEU A 270 12.53 2.22 2.02
CA LEU A 270 13.30 2.39 3.25
C LEU A 270 12.95 1.27 4.20
N PHE A 271 13.95 0.49 4.60
CA PHE A 271 13.83 -0.53 5.64
C PHE A 271 14.54 -0.04 6.89
N ALA A 272 13.93 -0.24 8.06
CA ALA A 272 14.47 0.25 9.32
C ALA A 272 14.23 -0.75 10.46
N VAL A 273 15.30 -1.10 11.17
CA VAL A 273 15.28 -1.97 12.36
C VAL A 273 15.73 -1.16 13.56
N PRO A 274 14.97 -1.16 14.68
CA PRO A 274 15.33 -0.39 15.86
C PRO A 274 16.71 -0.74 16.37
N ILE A 275 17.52 0.27 16.70
CA ILE A 275 18.78 0.07 17.43
C ILE A 275 18.41 -0.25 18.88
N GLN A 276 18.81 -1.41 19.35
CA GLN A 276 18.62 -1.79 20.76
C GLN A 276 19.47 -0.85 21.64
N PRO A 277 18.90 -0.27 22.70
CA PRO A 277 19.70 0.44 23.66
C PRO A 277 20.67 -0.53 24.35
N ASP A 278 21.92 -0.10 24.50
CA ASP A 278 22.97 -0.86 25.23
C ASP A 278 22.58 -1.13 26.70
#